data_39117723ec9392f96caf16f1854abdaa
#
_entry.id   39117723ec9392f96caf16f1854abdaa
#
_cell.length_a   1.000
_cell.length_b   1.000
_cell.length_c   1.000
_cell.angle_alpha   90.00
_cell.angle_beta   90.00
_cell.angle_gamma   90.00
#
_symmetry.space_group_name_H-M   'P 1'
#
loop_
_entity.id
_entity.type
_entity.pdbx_description
1 polymer ?
#
loop_
_entity_poly.entity_id
_entity_poly.type
_entity_poly.pdbx_seq_one_letter_code
_entity_poly.pdbx_strand_id
1 'polypeptide(L)'
;MKKWLLAAGVGLAMATSAQAADKIAVVDMNSLFQQVAQTSGVSQTMKNEFSGRASELQRMESDLQTKMQRYQRDGSTMKAADRTKLEKDIQAQRQDLAQKGQAFEQDQARRSNEERGKLMAKIQAAVKKVASDQGVDLVIPSNAAIYNSNDVKDITADVLKQVK
;
A
#
# COMPACT_ATOMS: atom_id res chain seq x y z
N MET A 1 -72.52 -23.92 51.15
CA MET A 1 -71.21 -24.32 51.53
C MET A 1 -70.41 -24.44 50.21
N LYS A 2 -69.84 -23.35 49.73
CA LYS A 2 -69.25 -23.26 48.38
C LYS A 2 -67.71 -23.24 48.47
N LYS A 3 -67.09 -24.29 47.95
CA LYS A 3 -65.61 -24.39 47.84
C LYS A 3 -65.15 -23.65 46.60
N TRP A 4 -64.40 -22.62 46.73
CA TRP A 4 -63.73 -21.95 45.65
C TRP A 4 -62.29 -22.49 45.51
N LEU A 5 -62.00 -23.12 44.40
CA LEU A 5 -60.67 -23.54 44.04
C LEU A 5 -60.07 -22.45 43.14
N LEU A 6 -59.07 -21.69 43.68
CA LEU A 6 -58.25 -20.78 42.94
C LEU A 6 -57.10 -21.58 42.29
N ALA A 7 -57.19 -21.80 40.99
CA ALA A 7 -56.08 -22.32 40.21
C ALA A 7 -55.08 -21.16 39.87
N ALA A 8 -53.95 -21.15 40.56
CA ALA A 8 -52.83 -20.27 40.18
C ALA A 8 -52.07 -20.81 38.98
N GLY A 9 -52.31 -20.20 37.81
CA GLY A 9 -51.55 -20.48 36.62
C GLY A 9 -50.16 -19.83 36.72
N VAL A 10 -49.13 -20.66 36.93
CA VAL A 10 -47.72 -20.21 36.81
C VAL A 10 -47.40 -20.14 35.32
N GLY A 11 -47.45 -18.93 34.77
CA GLY A 11 -46.96 -18.64 33.42
C GLY A 11 -45.43 -18.71 33.42
N LEU A 12 -44.88 -19.77 32.86
CA LEU A 12 -43.46 -19.93 32.59
C LEU A 12 -43.10 -19.01 31.42
N ALA A 13 -42.62 -17.80 31.74
CA ALA A 13 -42.02 -16.93 30.75
C ALA A 13 -40.71 -17.55 30.28
N MET A 14 -40.76 -18.26 29.14
CA MET A 14 -39.56 -18.67 28.41
C MET A 14 -38.89 -17.40 27.90
N ALA A 15 -37.88 -16.89 28.63
CA ALA A 15 -36.93 -15.93 28.12
C ALA A 15 -36.09 -16.64 27.05
N THR A 16 -36.51 -16.54 25.79
CA THR A 16 -35.67 -16.87 24.68
C THR A 16 -34.51 -15.85 24.67
N SER A 17 -33.38 -16.25 25.26
CA SER A 17 -32.12 -15.60 25.01
C SER A 17 -31.84 -15.71 23.52
N ALA A 18 -32.20 -14.68 22.76
CA ALA A 18 -31.69 -14.51 21.40
C ALA A 18 -30.18 -14.41 21.53
N GLN A 19 -29.48 -15.54 21.35
CA GLN A 19 -28.05 -15.51 21.11
C GLN A 19 -27.89 -14.69 19.84
N ALA A 20 -27.41 -13.45 20.00
CA ALA A 20 -26.90 -12.68 18.89
C ALA A 20 -25.72 -13.50 18.35
N ALA A 21 -25.94 -14.22 17.25
CA ALA A 21 -24.83 -14.89 16.58
C ALA A 21 -23.82 -13.81 16.18
N ASP A 22 -22.57 -13.98 16.61
CA ASP A 22 -21.48 -13.09 16.24
C ASP A 22 -21.48 -12.93 14.70
N LYS A 23 -21.70 -11.70 14.24
CA LYS A 23 -21.76 -11.43 12.81
C LYS A 23 -20.35 -11.28 12.29
N ILE A 24 -19.88 -12.29 11.58
CA ILE A 24 -18.57 -12.33 10.94
C ILE A 24 -18.73 -11.96 9.48
N ALA A 25 -17.79 -11.14 8.97
CA ALA A 25 -17.67 -10.83 7.55
C ALA A 25 -16.26 -11.11 7.07
N VAL A 26 -16.12 -11.31 5.76
CA VAL A 26 -14.82 -11.40 5.09
C VAL A 26 -14.57 -10.17 4.22
N VAL A 27 -13.30 -9.88 3.97
CA VAL A 27 -12.87 -8.79 3.10
C VAL A 27 -11.63 -9.18 2.31
N ASP A 28 -11.62 -8.94 1.00
CA ASP A 28 -10.43 -9.12 0.16
C ASP A 28 -9.54 -7.88 0.20
N MET A 29 -8.59 -7.88 1.13
CA MET A 29 -7.62 -6.79 1.31
C MET A 29 -6.73 -6.58 0.09
N ASN A 30 -6.38 -7.65 -0.65
CA ASN A 30 -5.53 -7.54 -1.84
C ASN A 30 -6.27 -6.84 -2.98
N SER A 31 -7.50 -7.26 -3.24
CA SER A 31 -8.36 -6.63 -4.25
C SER A 31 -8.62 -5.15 -3.91
N LEU A 32 -8.94 -4.85 -2.66
CA LEU A 32 -9.13 -3.46 -2.21
C LEU A 32 -7.87 -2.62 -2.43
N PHE A 33 -6.72 -3.12 -2.00
CA PHE A 33 -5.46 -2.38 -2.15
C PHE A 33 -5.15 -2.09 -3.62
N GLN A 34 -5.28 -3.08 -4.50
CA GLN A 34 -5.03 -2.91 -5.94
C GLN A 34 -5.98 -1.87 -6.55
N GLN A 35 -7.28 -1.97 -6.28
CA GLN A 35 -8.28 -1.06 -6.86
C GLN A 35 -8.13 0.37 -6.31
N VAL A 36 -7.88 0.52 -5.01
CA VAL A 36 -7.66 1.83 -4.40
C VAL A 36 -6.35 2.45 -4.89
N ALA A 37 -5.26 1.66 -5.03
CA ALA A 37 -4.00 2.15 -5.57
C ALA A 37 -4.14 2.66 -7.00
N GLN A 38 -4.90 1.95 -7.86
CA GLN A 38 -5.15 2.37 -9.24
C GLN A 38 -5.91 3.69 -9.34
N THR A 39 -6.85 3.94 -8.42
CA THR A 39 -7.72 5.12 -8.46
C THR A 39 -7.20 6.30 -7.63
N SER A 40 -6.22 6.08 -6.75
CA SER A 40 -5.71 7.09 -5.80
C SER A 40 -4.85 8.19 -6.40
N GLY A 41 -4.41 8.05 -7.66
CA GLY A 41 -3.47 8.97 -8.29
C GLY A 41 -2.04 8.91 -7.73
N VAL A 42 -1.76 8.02 -6.78
CA VAL A 42 -0.42 7.88 -6.15
C VAL A 42 0.66 7.61 -7.18
N SER A 43 0.39 6.76 -8.18
CA SER A 43 1.34 6.47 -9.26
C SER A 43 1.75 7.72 -10.03
N GLN A 44 0.78 8.59 -10.37
CA GLN A 44 1.05 9.84 -11.07
C GLN A 44 1.82 10.84 -10.19
N THR A 45 1.45 10.92 -8.92
CA THR A 45 2.15 11.77 -7.94
C THR A 45 3.61 11.34 -7.80
N MET A 46 3.89 10.05 -7.62
CA MET A 46 5.23 9.49 -7.54
C MET A 46 6.02 9.76 -8.83
N LYS A 47 5.40 9.54 -9.99
CA LYS A 47 6.04 9.84 -11.28
C LYS A 47 6.45 11.31 -11.39
N ASN A 48 5.56 12.23 -11.03
CA ASN A 48 5.84 13.66 -11.09
C ASN A 48 6.96 14.07 -10.12
N GLU A 49 6.94 13.52 -8.90
CA GLU A 49 7.93 13.81 -7.85
C GLU A 49 9.34 13.34 -8.27
N PHE A 50 9.46 12.17 -8.92
CA PHE A 50 10.74 11.54 -9.21
C PHE A 50 11.25 11.74 -10.63
N SER A 51 10.42 12.19 -11.59
CA SER A 51 10.80 12.31 -13.01
C SER A 51 11.97 13.24 -13.26
N GLY A 52 12.06 14.36 -12.54
CA GLY A 52 13.17 15.32 -12.67
C GLY A 52 14.51 14.71 -12.28
N ARG A 53 14.55 14.03 -11.13
CA ARG A 53 15.76 13.35 -10.64
C ARG A 53 16.15 12.15 -11.50
N ALA A 54 15.18 11.40 -11.99
CA ALA A 54 15.43 10.30 -12.94
C ALA A 54 16.08 10.82 -14.23
N SER A 55 15.57 11.92 -14.78
CA SER A 55 16.15 12.55 -15.98
C SER A 55 17.56 13.13 -15.72
N GLU A 56 17.81 13.67 -14.52
CA GLU A 56 19.15 14.13 -14.13
C GLU A 56 20.14 12.97 -14.09
N LEU A 57 19.79 11.87 -13.42
CA LEU A 57 20.64 10.67 -13.36
C LEU A 57 20.95 10.11 -14.75
N GLN A 58 19.96 10.04 -15.62
CA GLN A 58 20.14 9.58 -17.00
C GLN A 58 21.10 10.48 -17.79
N ARG A 59 21.04 11.82 -17.62
CA ARG A 59 22.00 12.75 -18.22
C ARG A 59 23.40 12.52 -17.69
N MET A 60 23.55 12.36 -16.36
CA MET A 60 24.84 12.10 -15.73
C MET A 60 25.48 10.81 -16.23
N GLU A 61 24.69 9.75 -16.41
CA GLU A 61 25.14 8.48 -17.02
C GLU A 61 25.64 8.68 -18.45
N SER A 62 24.87 9.39 -19.28
CA SER A 62 25.23 9.68 -20.66
C SER A 62 26.52 10.52 -20.76
N ASP A 63 26.65 11.55 -19.91
CA ASP A 63 27.84 12.40 -19.86
C ASP A 63 29.08 11.61 -19.41
N LEU A 64 28.91 10.76 -18.41
CA LEU A 64 29.97 9.86 -17.94
C LEU A 64 30.42 8.90 -19.03
N GLN A 65 29.48 8.28 -19.73
CA GLN A 65 29.76 7.40 -20.84
C GLN A 65 30.55 8.12 -21.95
N THR A 66 30.15 9.33 -22.30
CA THR A 66 30.83 10.19 -23.28
C THR A 66 32.28 10.49 -22.88
N LYS A 67 32.48 10.85 -21.60
CA LYS A 67 33.85 11.10 -21.07
C LYS A 67 34.69 9.83 -21.08
N MET A 68 34.13 8.67 -20.75
CA MET A 68 34.85 7.41 -20.80
C MET A 68 35.22 7.01 -22.23
N GLN A 69 34.34 7.19 -23.19
CA GLN A 69 34.62 6.94 -24.62
C GLN A 69 35.72 7.88 -25.13
N ARG A 70 35.67 9.16 -24.76
CA ARG A 70 36.74 10.12 -25.07
C ARG A 70 38.09 9.71 -24.50
N TYR A 71 38.10 9.28 -23.24
CA TYR A 71 39.31 8.80 -22.59
C TYR A 71 39.89 7.55 -23.30
N GLN A 72 39.05 6.61 -23.68
CA GLN A 72 39.45 5.39 -24.40
C GLN A 72 40.02 5.72 -25.79
N ARG A 73 39.38 6.64 -26.54
CA ARG A 73 39.77 6.97 -27.92
C ARG A 73 41.01 7.85 -27.96
N ASP A 74 41.05 8.87 -27.14
CA ASP A 74 42.01 9.96 -27.26
C ASP A 74 43.09 9.95 -26.15
N GLY A 75 42.92 9.17 -25.10
CA GLY A 75 43.75 9.22 -23.87
C GLY A 75 45.25 9.01 -24.11
N SER A 76 45.63 8.18 -25.11
CA SER A 76 47.02 7.93 -25.46
C SER A 76 47.70 9.11 -26.17
N THR A 77 46.92 9.96 -26.84
CA THR A 77 47.41 11.13 -27.60
C THR A 77 47.22 12.45 -26.86
N MET A 78 46.51 12.46 -25.74
CA MET A 78 46.30 13.65 -24.91
C MET A 78 47.57 14.11 -24.23
N LYS A 79 47.67 15.42 -24.00
CA LYS A 79 48.67 15.97 -23.07
C LYS A 79 48.48 15.39 -21.67
N ALA A 80 49.55 15.09 -20.96
CA ALA A 80 49.50 14.46 -19.64
C ALA A 80 48.58 15.19 -18.66
N ALA A 81 48.59 16.51 -18.65
CA ALA A 81 47.72 17.33 -17.79
C ALA A 81 46.23 17.17 -18.13
N ASP A 82 45.88 17.15 -19.42
CA ASP A 82 44.49 16.99 -19.88
C ASP A 82 43.96 15.59 -19.60
N ARG A 83 44.81 14.57 -19.79
CA ARG A 83 44.47 13.18 -19.45
C ARG A 83 44.19 13.01 -17.96
N THR A 84 45.11 13.53 -17.10
CA THR A 84 44.94 13.46 -15.65
C THR A 84 43.66 14.19 -15.17
N LYS A 85 43.36 15.35 -15.81
CA LYS A 85 42.12 16.07 -15.51
C LYS A 85 40.90 15.25 -15.88
N LEU A 86 40.86 14.66 -17.08
CA LEU A 86 39.74 13.83 -17.54
C LEU A 86 39.54 12.58 -16.65
N GLU A 87 40.63 11.94 -16.21
CA GLU A 87 40.58 10.80 -15.26
C GLU A 87 39.90 11.21 -13.93
N LYS A 88 40.35 12.36 -13.36
CA LYS A 88 39.76 12.89 -12.12
C LYS A 88 38.30 13.25 -12.30
N ASP A 89 37.93 13.88 -13.41
CA ASP A 89 36.54 14.24 -13.73
C ASP A 89 35.63 12.98 -13.85
N ILE A 90 36.13 11.92 -14.52
CA ILE A 90 35.43 10.64 -14.63
C ILE A 90 35.23 10.03 -13.25
N GLN A 91 36.28 10.02 -12.42
CA GLN A 91 36.19 9.44 -11.08
C GLN A 91 35.22 10.21 -10.17
N ALA A 92 35.29 11.54 -10.18
CA ALA A 92 34.38 12.38 -9.41
C ALA A 92 32.93 12.20 -9.85
N GLN A 93 32.67 12.16 -11.16
CA GLN A 93 31.33 11.97 -11.71
C GLN A 93 30.78 10.59 -11.40
N ARG A 94 31.60 9.53 -11.39
CA ARG A 94 31.18 8.19 -10.94
C ARG A 94 30.73 8.19 -9.49
N GLN A 95 31.47 8.86 -8.61
CA GLN A 95 31.11 8.95 -7.19
C GLN A 95 29.82 9.73 -6.99
N ASP A 96 29.67 10.89 -7.67
CA ASP A 96 28.47 11.72 -7.58
C ASP A 96 27.24 10.96 -8.10
N LEU A 97 27.37 10.28 -9.26
CA LEU A 97 26.29 9.44 -9.82
C LEU A 97 25.90 8.32 -8.86
N ALA A 98 26.85 7.63 -8.26
CA ALA A 98 26.57 6.55 -7.29
C ALA A 98 25.85 7.08 -6.06
N GLN A 99 26.29 8.21 -5.49
CA GLN A 99 25.65 8.83 -4.33
C GLN A 99 24.23 9.30 -4.65
N LYS A 100 24.04 9.99 -5.77
CA LYS A 100 22.72 10.47 -6.20
C LYS A 100 21.77 9.32 -6.55
N GLY A 101 22.29 8.27 -7.20
CA GLY A 101 21.53 7.06 -7.51
C GLY A 101 21.03 6.37 -6.24
N GLN A 102 21.92 6.16 -5.27
CA GLN A 102 21.55 5.57 -3.99
C GLN A 102 20.52 6.41 -3.22
N ALA A 103 20.71 7.73 -3.16
CA ALA A 103 19.75 8.64 -2.52
C ALA A 103 18.39 8.61 -3.23
N PHE A 104 18.37 8.54 -4.56
CA PHE A 104 17.15 8.42 -5.35
C PHE A 104 16.38 7.14 -5.03
N GLU A 105 17.05 5.99 -5.02
CA GLU A 105 16.44 4.70 -4.70
C GLU A 105 15.87 4.67 -3.27
N GLN A 106 16.64 5.18 -2.30
CA GLN A 106 16.18 5.25 -0.90
C GLN A 106 14.95 6.14 -0.75
N ASP A 107 14.96 7.31 -1.36
CA ASP A 107 13.82 8.22 -1.31
C ASP A 107 12.59 7.64 -2.00
N GLN A 108 12.75 7.00 -3.15
CA GLN A 108 11.67 6.34 -3.87
C GLN A 108 11.06 5.20 -3.04
N ALA A 109 11.89 4.36 -2.41
CA ALA A 109 11.43 3.29 -1.56
C ALA A 109 10.70 3.84 -0.32
N ARG A 110 11.24 4.86 0.34
CA ARG A 110 10.62 5.53 1.48
C ARG A 110 9.25 6.10 1.11
N ARG A 111 9.17 6.87 0.02
CA ARG A 111 7.92 7.49 -0.45
C ARG A 111 6.88 6.44 -0.85
N SER A 112 7.31 5.35 -1.51
CA SER A 112 6.43 4.23 -1.86
C SER A 112 5.83 3.58 -0.61
N ASN A 113 6.64 3.35 0.43
CA ASN A 113 6.17 2.78 1.69
C ASN A 113 5.22 3.74 2.44
N GLU A 114 5.50 5.04 2.45
CA GLU A 114 4.62 6.05 3.03
C GLU A 114 3.24 6.08 2.34
N GLU A 115 3.20 6.10 1.02
CA GLU A 115 1.96 6.09 0.26
C GLU A 115 1.18 4.77 0.45
N ARG A 116 1.89 3.64 0.47
CA ARG A 116 1.28 2.35 0.80
C ARG A 116 0.66 2.36 2.19
N GLY A 117 1.36 2.92 3.18
CA GLY A 117 0.83 3.07 4.54
C GLY A 117 -0.43 3.92 4.59
N LYS A 118 -0.46 5.05 3.87
CA LYS A 118 -1.66 5.91 3.76
C LYS A 118 -2.85 5.19 3.13
N LEU A 119 -2.61 4.43 2.04
CA LEU A 119 -3.67 3.63 1.40
C LEU A 119 -4.23 2.58 2.35
N MET A 120 -3.34 1.85 3.05
CA MET A 120 -3.76 0.84 4.03
C MET A 120 -4.57 1.46 5.17
N ALA A 121 -4.17 2.62 5.68
CA ALA A 121 -4.92 3.32 6.72
C ALA A 121 -6.33 3.74 6.24
N LYS A 122 -6.45 4.24 5.01
CA LYS A 122 -7.75 4.55 4.38
C LYS A 122 -8.63 3.31 4.26
N ILE A 123 -8.08 2.20 3.77
CA ILE A 123 -8.82 0.93 3.64
C ILE A 123 -9.29 0.44 5.02
N GLN A 124 -8.41 0.45 6.03
CA GLN A 124 -8.76 0.03 7.39
C GLN A 124 -9.86 0.90 8.00
N ALA A 125 -9.81 2.21 7.80
CA ALA A 125 -10.85 3.12 8.26
C ALA A 125 -12.20 2.83 7.57
N ALA A 126 -12.20 2.54 6.27
CA ALA A 126 -13.39 2.17 5.53
C ALA A 126 -13.95 0.81 5.97
N VAL A 127 -13.09 -0.20 6.20
CA VAL A 127 -13.50 -1.50 6.75
C VAL A 127 -14.20 -1.31 8.10
N LYS A 128 -13.58 -0.54 9.01
CA LYS A 128 -14.16 -0.26 10.32
C LYS A 128 -15.52 0.42 10.22
N LYS A 129 -15.64 1.42 9.33
CA LYS A 129 -16.91 2.13 9.13
C LYS A 129 -17.99 1.19 8.58
N VAL A 130 -17.71 0.43 7.52
CA VAL A 130 -18.66 -0.51 6.91
C VAL A 130 -19.07 -1.59 7.90
N ALA A 131 -18.12 -2.15 8.66
CA ALA A 131 -18.43 -3.14 9.70
C ALA A 131 -19.37 -2.58 10.76
N SER A 132 -19.10 -1.37 11.26
CA SER A 132 -19.95 -0.69 12.24
C SER A 132 -21.34 -0.41 11.68
N ASP A 133 -21.44 0.15 10.45
CA ASP A 133 -22.73 0.47 9.83
C ASP A 133 -23.60 -0.77 9.57
N GLN A 134 -22.96 -1.93 9.36
CA GLN A 134 -23.65 -3.20 9.08
C GLN A 134 -23.81 -4.10 10.32
N GLY A 135 -23.35 -3.64 11.49
CA GLY A 135 -23.42 -4.40 12.74
C GLY A 135 -22.61 -5.69 12.68
N VAL A 136 -21.44 -5.67 12.02
CA VAL A 136 -20.50 -6.79 11.96
C VAL A 136 -19.58 -6.72 13.16
N ASP A 137 -19.42 -7.83 13.88
CA ASP A 137 -18.64 -7.92 15.10
C ASP A 137 -17.16 -8.26 14.83
N LEU A 138 -16.91 -9.02 13.74
CA LEU A 138 -15.56 -9.42 13.35
C LEU A 138 -15.40 -9.41 11.82
N VAL A 139 -14.32 -8.81 11.34
CA VAL A 139 -13.93 -8.84 9.91
C VAL A 139 -12.61 -9.59 9.75
N ILE A 140 -12.60 -10.60 8.90
CA ILE A 140 -11.43 -11.44 8.62
C ILE A 140 -10.98 -11.23 7.17
N PRO A 141 -9.68 -11.09 6.88
CA PRO A 141 -9.20 -11.13 5.50
C PRO A 141 -9.57 -12.45 4.83
N SER A 142 -10.12 -12.40 3.61
CA SER A 142 -10.60 -13.59 2.90
C SER A 142 -9.52 -14.65 2.69
N ASN A 143 -8.26 -14.24 2.52
CA ASN A 143 -7.12 -15.13 2.38
C ASN A 143 -6.64 -15.77 3.70
N ALA A 144 -7.13 -15.31 4.84
CA ALA A 144 -6.84 -15.92 6.15
C ALA A 144 -7.89 -17.00 6.54
N ALA A 145 -9.03 -17.02 5.87
CA ALA A 145 -10.05 -18.04 6.06
C ALA A 145 -9.70 -19.27 5.22
N ILE A 146 -9.57 -20.44 5.88
CA ILE A 146 -9.39 -21.73 5.18
C ILE A 146 -10.71 -22.14 4.49
N TYR A 147 -11.84 -21.80 5.11
CA TYR A 147 -13.19 -22.07 4.62
C TYR A 147 -14.15 -20.99 5.11
N ASN A 148 -15.05 -20.58 4.25
CA ASN A 148 -16.21 -19.77 4.60
C ASN A 148 -17.44 -20.29 3.84
N SER A 149 -18.59 -20.33 4.49
CA SER A 149 -19.86 -20.66 3.83
C SER A 149 -20.36 -19.48 3.00
N ASN A 150 -21.32 -19.73 2.12
CA ASN A 150 -21.96 -18.66 1.33
C ASN A 150 -22.77 -17.67 2.20
N ASP A 151 -23.04 -18.02 3.46
CA ASP A 151 -23.77 -17.17 4.40
C ASP A 151 -22.86 -16.11 5.05
N VAL A 152 -21.52 -16.29 5.00
CA VAL A 152 -20.57 -15.31 5.50
C VAL A 152 -20.51 -14.12 4.54
N LYS A 153 -20.84 -12.94 5.07
CA LYS A 153 -20.94 -11.73 4.27
C LYS A 153 -19.57 -11.27 3.79
N ASP A 154 -19.41 -11.07 2.49
CA ASP A 154 -18.26 -10.36 1.90
C ASP A 154 -18.59 -8.87 1.80
N ILE A 155 -17.81 -8.05 2.51
CA ILE A 155 -17.99 -6.58 2.54
C ILE A 155 -17.03 -5.83 1.62
N THR A 156 -16.24 -6.53 0.79
CA THR A 156 -15.21 -5.93 -0.08
C THR A 156 -15.77 -4.83 -0.98
N ALA A 157 -16.91 -5.08 -1.63
CA ALA A 157 -17.53 -4.10 -2.53
C ALA A 157 -18.03 -2.84 -1.81
N ASP A 158 -18.55 -3.00 -0.59
CA ASP A 158 -19.05 -1.88 0.21
C ASP A 158 -17.88 -1.04 0.76
N VAL A 159 -16.81 -1.71 1.19
CA VAL A 159 -15.57 -1.03 1.58
C VAL A 159 -14.98 -0.25 0.42
N LEU A 160 -14.96 -0.82 -0.79
CA LEU A 160 -14.47 -0.12 -1.98
C LEU A 160 -15.26 1.15 -2.29
N LYS A 161 -16.60 1.12 -2.15
CA LYS A 161 -17.44 2.32 -2.29
C LYS A 161 -17.13 3.39 -1.25
N GLN A 162 -16.78 2.97 -0.04
CA GLN A 162 -16.49 3.86 1.08
C GLN A 162 -15.11 4.54 0.97
N VAL A 163 -14.13 3.90 0.30
CA VAL A 163 -12.77 4.44 0.13
C VAL A 163 -12.69 5.46 -1.02
N LYS A 164 -13.58 5.35 -2.00
CA LYS A 164 -13.69 6.33 -3.11
C LYS A 164 -14.24 7.64 -2.60
#